data_1ec5f0ebf0c4d81902cb532a31656a45
#
_entry.id   1ec5f0ebf0c4d81902cb532a31656a45
#
_cell.length_a   1.000
_cell.length_b   1.000
_cell.length_c   1.000
_cell.angle_alpha   90.00
_cell.angle_beta   90.00
_cell.angle_gamma   90.00
#
_symmetry.space_group_name_H-M   'P 1'
#
loop_
_entity.id
_entity.type
_entity.pdbx_description
1 polymer ?
#
loop_
_entity_poly.entity_id
_entity_poly.type
_entity_poly.pdbx_seq_one_letter_code
_entity_poly.pdbx_strand_id
1 'polypeptide(L)'
;PGQQVLLTGWGVGENHWGGLATQARVKGDWLVPMPKGMDGRKAMIVGTAGFTAMLCVMALEDAGIRPESGEVVVTGASGGVGSTAVTLLHKLGYQVAAVSGRESTHDYLRQLGANRILSRDEFAETRPLEKQVWAGAVDTVGDKVLAKVLAQMNYGGCVAACGLAGGFALPTTVMPFILRNVRLQGVDSVMTPAARRTEAWERLVRDLPESFYTQSATEITLSQAPDYASKIM
;
A
#
# COMPACT_ATOMS: atom_id res chain seq x y z
N PRO A 1 26.16 15.09 12.60
CA PRO A 1 26.75 13.77 12.84
C PRO A 1 25.96 13.02 13.90
N GLY A 2 25.72 11.70 13.67
CA GLY A 2 24.98 10.86 14.63
C GLY A 2 23.45 10.96 14.56
N GLN A 3 22.88 11.75 13.65
CA GLN A 3 21.44 11.83 13.47
C GLN A 3 20.92 10.53 12.82
N GLN A 4 19.87 9.96 13.43
CA GLN A 4 19.15 8.83 12.83
C GLN A 4 18.25 9.33 11.73
N VAL A 5 18.36 8.72 10.55
CA VAL A 5 17.61 9.10 9.34
C VAL A 5 17.14 7.86 8.61
N LEU A 6 16.14 8.03 7.77
CA LEU A 6 15.66 6.99 6.85
C LEU A 6 15.59 7.55 5.43
N LEU A 7 15.66 6.64 4.47
CA LEU A 7 15.64 6.95 3.04
C LEU A 7 14.83 5.91 2.29
N THR A 8 13.85 6.37 1.52
CA THR A 8 13.09 5.55 0.56
C THR A 8 12.87 6.35 -0.72
N GLY A 9 12.75 5.66 -1.86
CA GLY A 9 12.48 6.29 -3.15
C GLY A 9 13.70 6.99 -3.78
N TRP A 10 13.48 8.10 -4.49
CA TRP A 10 14.48 8.94 -5.15
C TRP A 10 15.36 8.20 -6.17
N GLY A 11 14.92 7.02 -6.66
CA GLY A 11 15.68 6.17 -7.56
C GLY A 11 16.88 5.47 -6.90
N VAL A 12 16.92 5.40 -5.57
CA VAL A 12 17.95 4.65 -4.83
C VAL A 12 17.74 3.16 -5.07
N GLY A 13 18.78 2.50 -5.56
CA GLY A 13 18.73 1.10 -6.02
C GLY A 13 18.42 0.94 -7.52
N GLU A 14 18.10 2.02 -8.23
CA GLU A 14 17.85 2.07 -9.68
C GLU A 14 18.87 2.99 -10.39
N ASN A 15 18.73 4.30 -10.16
CA ASN A 15 19.56 5.34 -10.76
C ASN A 15 20.70 5.79 -9.84
N HIS A 16 20.69 5.36 -8.59
CA HIS A 16 21.71 5.57 -7.57
C HIS A 16 22.04 4.26 -6.88
N TRP A 17 23.22 4.21 -6.25
CA TRP A 17 23.62 3.07 -5.42
C TRP A 17 22.56 2.77 -4.37
N GLY A 18 22.23 1.47 -4.21
CA GLY A 18 21.22 1.01 -3.26
C GLY A 18 21.69 0.98 -1.81
N GLY A 19 20.78 0.58 -0.91
CA GLY A 19 21.00 0.54 0.53
C GLY A 19 21.57 -0.79 1.06
N LEU A 20 21.83 -1.80 0.21
CA LEU A 20 22.47 -3.05 0.63
C LEU A 20 24.01 -2.84 0.77
N ALA A 21 24.37 -1.94 1.68
CA ALA A 21 25.76 -1.53 1.92
C ALA A 21 25.92 -1.05 3.37
N THR A 22 27.16 -1.11 3.87
CA THR A 22 27.50 -0.61 5.21
C THR A 22 27.52 0.91 5.28
N GLN A 23 27.72 1.57 4.15
CA GLN A 23 27.73 3.03 4.02
C GLN A 23 27.18 3.44 2.67
N ALA A 24 26.46 4.56 2.62
CA ALA A 24 25.94 5.15 1.41
C ALA A 24 26.18 6.66 1.38
N ARG A 25 26.52 7.21 0.22
CA ARG A 25 26.56 8.65 -0.02
C ARG A 25 25.30 9.05 -0.79
N VAL A 26 24.46 9.86 -0.17
CA VAL A 26 23.16 10.29 -0.73
C VAL A 26 22.98 11.80 -0.57
N LYS A 27 22.02 12.39 -1.28
CA LYS A 27 21.68 13.81 -1.10
C LYS A 27 20.98 13.99 0.26
N GLY A 28 21.35 15.04 0.99
CA GLY A 28 20.78 15.34 2.29
C GLY A 28 19.26 15.58 2.23
N ASP A 29 18.78 16.23 1.17
CA ASP A 29 17.35 16.54 0.95
C ASP A 29 16.46 15.29 0.73
N TRP A 30 17.06 14.13 0.51
CA TRP A 30 16.34 12.87 0.38
C TRP A 30 16.07 12.19 1.74
N LEU A 31 16.78 12.65 2.77
CA LEU A 31 16.75 12.05 4.09
C LEU A 31 15.55 12.59 4.89
N VAL A 32 14.87 11.67 5.56
CA VAL A 32 13.84 12.01 6.53
C VAL A 32 14.40 11.73 7.91
N PRO A 33 14.32 12.67 8.86
CA PRO A 33 14.64 12.39 10.25
C PRO A 33 13.82 11.21 10.76
N MET A 34 14.45 10.28 11.45
CA MET A 34 13.74 9.13 12.00
C MET A 34 12.72 9.61 13.06
N PRO A 35 11.42 9.30 12.91
CA PRO A 35 10.41 9.72 13.87
C PRO A 35 10.66 9.12 15.26
N LYS A 36 10.29 9.85 16.29
CA LYS A 36 10.38 9.35 17.66
C LYS A 36 9.50 8.08 17.81
N GLY A 37 10.09 7.01 18.32
CA GLY A 37 9.41 5.70 18.46
C GLY A 37 9.67 4.72 17.30
N MET A 38 10.35 5.19 16.25
CA MET A 38 10.87 4.35 15.16
C MET A 38 12.34 4.01 15.45
N ASP A 39 12.75 2.82 15.14
CA ASP A 39 14.16 2.39 15.08
C ASP A 39 14.48 1.83 13.69
N GLY A 40 15.77 1.52 13.46
CA GLY A 40 16.22 1.03 12.17
C GLY A 40 15.55 -0.29 11.76
N ARG A 41 15.29 -1.19 12.72
CA ARG A 41 14.59 -2.47 12.46
C ARG A 41 13.15 -2.23 12.02
N LYS A 42 12.41 -1.44 12.76
CA LYS A 42 11.01 -1.10 12.42
C LYS A 42 10.94 -0.37 11.07
N ALA A 43 11.85 0.57 10.83
CA ALA A 43 11.92 1.30 9.55
C ALA A 43 12.17 0.36 8.36
N MET A 44 13.05 -0.64 8.52
CA MET A 44 13.31 -1.66 7.48
C MET A 44 12.12 -2.60 7.27
N ILE A 45 11.37 -2.96 8.32
CA ILE A 45 10.15 -3.77 8.22
C ILE A 45 9.07 -3.02 7.44
N VAL A 46 8.86 -1.75 7.75
CA VAL A 46 7.93 -0.88 7.01
C VAL A 46 8.37 -0.73 5.56
N GLY A 47 9.61 -0.34 5.34
CA GLY A 47 10.20 -0.17 4.01
C GLY A 47 9.37 0.73 3.09
N THR A 48 9.64 0.61 1.80
CA THR A 48 8.87 1.30 0.75
C THR A 48 7.41 0.83 0.72
N ALA A 49 7.17 -0.45 0.97
CA ALA A 49 5.81 -1.01 0.92
C ALA A 49 4.89 -0.42 1.98
N GLY A 50 5.33 -0.37 3.23
CA GLY A 50 4.54 0.24 4.31
C GLY A 50 4.38 1.74 4.15
N PHE A 51 5.41 2.43 3.67
CA PHE A 51 5.34 3.85 3.33
C PHE A 51 4.30 4.11 2.23
N THR A 52 4.29 3.31 1.16
CA THR A 52 3.31 3.41 0.08
C THR A 52 1.89 3.14 0.59
N ALA A 53 1.71 2.13 1.44
CA ALA A 53 0.42 1.83 2.04
C ALA A 53 -0.13 3.01 2.85
N MET A 54 0.72 3.68 3.65
CA MET A 54 0.31 4.87 4.38
C MET A 54 -0.06 6.02 3.44
N LEU A 55 0.69 6.25 2.36
CA LEU A 55 0.34 7.25 1.37
C LEU A 55 -1.02 6.96 0.71
N CYS A 56 -1.36 5.68 0.46
CA CYS A 56 -2.67 5.29 -0.06
C CYS A 56 -3.78 5.61 0.96
N VAL A 57 -3.59 5.28 2.23
CA VAL A 57 -4.55 5.62 3.30
C VAL A 57 -4.77 7.14 3.36
N MET A 58 -3.68 7.92 3.35
CA MET A 58 -3.76 9.38 3.35
C MET A 58 -4.49 9.91 2.11
N ALA A 59 -4.29 9.31 0.94
CA ALA A 59 -4.99 9.70 -0.28
C ALA A 59 -6.51 9.44 -0.19
N LEU A 60 -6.94 8.34 0.43
CA LEU A 60 -8.34 8.08 0.70
C LEU A 60 -8.93 9.10 1.67
N GLU A 61 -8.23 9.43 2.75
CA GLU A 61 -8.64 10.44 3.72
C GLU A 61 -8.71 11.84 3.11
N ASP A 62 -7.75 12.24 2.27
CA ASP A 62 -7.75 13.51 1.51
C ASP A 62 -8.95 13.59 0.55
N ALA A 63 -9.40 12.43 0.04
CA ALA A 63 -10.59 12.32 -0.78
C ALA A 63 -11.91 12.36 0.03
N GLY A 64 -11.83 12.43 1.36
CA GLY A 64 -12.99 12.45 2.25
C GLY A 64 -13.53 11.07 2.62
N ILE A 65 -12.83 9.99 2.29
CA ILE A 65 -13.23 8.63 2.71
C ILE A 65 -12.93 8.45 4.19
N ARG A 66 -13.95 8.03 4.95
CA ARG A 66 -13.91 7.83 6.40
C ARG A 66 -14.42 6.43 6.75
N PRO A 67 -14.18 5.91 7.96
CA PRO A 67 -14.69 4.59 8.37
C PRO A 67 -16.19 4.39 8.14
N GLU A 68 -16.99 5.42 8.34
CA GLU A 68 -18.44 5.41 8.12
C GLU A 68 -18.87 5.52 6.64
N SER A 69 -17.95 5.79 5.73
CA SER A 69 -18.25 5.90 4.29
C SER A 69 -18.64 4.57 3.65
N GLY A 70 -18.25 3.46 4.26
CA GLY A 70 -18.48 2.11 3.76
C GLY A 70 -17.21 1.28 3.65
N GLU A 71 -17.31 0.13 3.01
CA GLU A 71 -16.21 -0.83 2.91
C GLU A 71 -15.10 -0.35 1.96
N VAL A 72 -13.84 -0.59 2.35
CA VAL A 72 -12.64 -0.32 1.54
C VAL A 72 -12.08 -1.64 1.05
N VAL A 73 -11.87 -1.77 -0.26
CA VAL A 73 -11.23 -2.96 -0.84
C VAL A 73 -9.73 -2.75 -1.01
N VAL A 74 -8.94 -3.79 -0.69
CA VAL A 74 -7.49 -3.83 -0.90
C VAL A 74 -7.18 -4.96 -1.87
N THR A 75 -6.65 -4.63 -3.05
CA THR A 75 -6.21 -5.63 -4.03
C THR A 75 -4.75 -6.02 -3.80
N GLY A 76 -4.37 -7.24 -4.16
CA GLY A 76 -3.05 -7.76 -3.86
C GLY A 76 -2.74 -7.75 -2.35
N ALA A 77 -3.77 -8.03 -1.55
CA ALA A 77 -3.78 -7.82 -0.11
C ALA A 77 -2.68 -8.60 0.65
N SER A 78 -2.21 -9.72 0.12
CA SER A 78 -1.15 -10.53 0.75
C SER A 78 0.27 -10.04 0.43
N GLY A 79 0.43 -9.03 -0.44
CA GLY A 79 1.72 -8.40 -0.73
C GLY A 79 2.13 -7.38 0.35
N GLY A 80 3.34 -6.85 0.26
CA GLY A 80 3.88 -5.91 1.25
C GLY A 80 3.02 -4.65 1.43
N VAL A 81 2.62 -3.98 0.35
CA VAL A 81 1.73 -2.81 0.40
C VAL A 81 0.34 -3.21 0.89
N GLY A 82 -0.22 -4.27 0.29
CA GLY A 82 -1.59 -4.70 0.59
C GLY A 82 -1.78 -5.10 2.04
N SER A 83 -0.89 -5.92 2.60
CA SER A 83 -0.97 -6.37 4.00
C SER A 83 -0.82 -5.21 4.99
N THR A 84 0.07 -4.27 4.71
CA THR A 84 0.20 -3.05 5.52
C THR A 84 -1.05 -2.18 5.42
N ALA A 85 -1.62 -2.03 4.21
CA ALA A 85 -2.85 -1.25 4.02
C ALA A 85 -4.03 -1.86 4.78
N VAL A 86 -4.21 -3.20 4.73
CA VAL A 86 -5.22 -3.92 5.53
C VAL A 86 -5.06 -3.59 7.02
N THR A 87 -3.83 -3.72 7.53
CA THR A 87 -3.54 -3.44 8.96
C THR A 87 -3.85 -2.00 9.34
N LEU A 88 -3.40 -1.03 8.55
CA LEU A 88 -3.63 0.40 8.80
C LEU A 88 -5.12 0.75 8.75
N LEU A 89 -5.82 0.34 7.71
CA LEU A 89 -7.24 0.61 7.54
C LEU A 89 -8.07 0.01 8.69
N HIS A 90 -7.78 -1.25 9.05
CA HIS A 90 -8.45 -1.88 10.20
C HIS A 90 -8.19 -1.13 11.50
N LYS A 91 -6.93 -0.75 11.77
CA LYS A 91 -6.55 0.02 12.98
C LYS A 91 -7.24 1.38 13.03
N LEU A 92 -7.49 2.00 11.89
CA LEU A 92 -8.19 3.28 11.76
C LEU A 92 -9.73 3.13 11.76
N GLY A 93 -10.25 1.92 11.92
CA GLY A 93 -11.68 1.65 12.07
C GLY A 93 -12.44 1.40 10.77
N TYR A 94 -11.76 1.27 9.63
CA TYR A 94 -12.42 0.94 8.36
C TYR A 94 -12.84 -0.53 8.31
N GLN A 95 -13.93 -0.80 7.57
CA GLN A 95 -14.29 -2.15 7.16
C GLN A 95 -13.49 -2.51 5.91
N VAL A 96 -12.73 -3.61 5.97
CA VAL A 96 -11.74 -3.96 4.93
C VAL A 96 -12.08 -5.27 4.25
N ALA A 97 -12.25 -5.23 2.91
CA ALA A 97 -12.28 -6.42 2.06
C ALA A 97 -10.89 -6.62 1.43
N ALA A 98 -10.33 -7.79 1.62
CA ALA A 98 -9.02 -8.16 1.09
C ALA A 98 -9.15 -9.08 -0.12
N VAL A 99 -8.55 -8.71 -1.25
CA VAL A 99 -8.53 -9.56 -2.47
C VAL A 99 -7.21 -10.33 -2.52
N SER A 100 -7.31 -11.65 -2.50
CA SER A 100 -6.15 -12.55 -2.61
C SER A 100 -6.47 -13.78 -3.46
N GLY A 101 -5.54 -14.15 -4.36
CA GLY A 101 -5.63 -15.39 -5.13
C GLY A 101 -5.01 -16.61 -4.44
N ARG A 102 -4.51 -16.49 -3.19
CA ARG A 102 -3.84 -17.56 -2.45
C ARG A 102 -4.59 -17.89 -1.16
N GLU A 103 -5.26 -19.02 -1.11
CA GLU A 103 -5.98 -19.48 0.08
C GLU A 103 -5.08 -19.58 1.34
N SER A 104 -3.83 -19.98 1.16
CA SER A 104 -2.84 -20.06 2.24
C SER A 104 -2.58 -18.73 2.97
N THR A 105 -3.00 -17.61 2.39
CA THR A 105 -2.84 -16.28 3.01
C THR A 105 -4.10 -15.79 3.72
N HIS A 106 -5.21 -16.52 3.67
CA HIS A 106 -6.49 -16.06 4.19
C HIS A 106 -6.47 -15.83 5.71
N ASP A 107 -5.89 -16.78 6.46
CA ASP A 107 -5.82 -16.65 7.92
C ASP A 107 -4.89 -15.50 8.33
N TYR A 108 -3.79 -15.31 7.63
CA TYR A 108 -2.92 -14.15 7.80
C TYR A 108 -3.68 -12.84 7.58
N LEU A 109 -4.45 -12.72 6.49
CA LEU A 109 -5.23 -11.52 6.19
C LEU A 109 -6.32 -11.25 7.24
N ARG A 110 -6.97 -12.29 7.77
CA ARG A 110 -7.92 -12.15 8.89
C ARG A 110 -7.22 -11.65 10.16
N GLN A 111 -6.05 -12.16 10.47
CA GLN A 111 -5.24 -11.71 11.62
C GLN A 111 -4.82 -10.23 11.47
N LEU A 112 -4.59 -9.75 10.26
CA LEU A 112 -4.30 -8.34 9.97
C LEU A 112 -5.53 -7.44 10.06
N GLY A 113 -6.74 -8.01 10.15
CA GLY A 113 -7.99 -7.28 10.34
C GLY A 113 -8.90 -7.20 9.11
N ALA A 114 -8.68 -8.02 8.08
CA ALA A 114 -9.62 -8.11 6.96
C ALA A 114 -10.97 -8.66 7.46
N ASN A 115 -12.05 -7.91 7.23
CA ASN A 115 -13.41 -8.30 7.59
C ASN A 115 -13.94 -9.39 6.67
N ARG A 116 -13.56 -9.36 5.41
CA ARG A 116 -13.82 -10.44 4.46
C ARG A 116 -12.69 -10.59 3.43
N ILE A 117 -12.64 -11.77 2.83
CA ILE A 117 -11.66 -12.09 1.81
C ILE A 117 -12.40 -12.48 0.54
N LEU A 118 -11.92 -11.96 -0.57
CA LEU A 118 -12.46 -12.18 -1.92
C LEU A 118 -11.42 -12.89 -2.78
N SER A 119 -11.89 -13.80 -3.62
CA SER A 119 -11.03 -14.42 -4.63
C SER A 119 -10.66 -13.42 -5.72
N ARG A 120 -9.43 -13.48 -6.21
CA ARG A 120 -9.02 -12.72 -7.39
C ARG A 120 -9.86 -13.06 -8.62
N ASP A 121 -10.39 -14.26 -8.70
CA ASP A 121 -11.21 -14.71 -9.84
C ASP A 121 -12.53 -13.91 -9.96
N GLU A 122 -13.05 -13.37 -8.86
CA GLU A 122 -14.20 -12.46 -8.87
C GLU A 122 -13.92 -11.15 -9.60
N PHE A 123 -12.65 -10.84 -9.88
CA PHE A 123 -12.17 -9.62 -10.56
C PHE A 123 -11.70 -9.88 -12.00
N ALA A 124 -11.90 -11.08 -12.54
CA ALA A 124 -11.42 -11.46 -13.88
C ALA A 124 -12.18 -10.76 -15.01
N GLU A 125 -13.48 -10.54 -14.82
CA GLU A 125 -14.35 -9.90 -15.81
C GLU A 125 -15.07 -8.69 -15.22
N THR A 126 -15.29 -7.66 -16.02
CA THR A 126 -16.00 -6.46 -15.59
C THR A 126 -16.89 -5.90 -16.68
N ARG A 127 -18.02 -5.30 -16.29
CA ARG A 127 -18.85 -4.44 -17.10
C ARG A 127 -18.46 -2.98 -16.86
N PRO A 128 -18.83 -2.04 -17.78
CA PRO A 128 -18.52 -0.62 -17.62
C PRO A 128 -18.98 -0.01 -16.28
N LEU A 129 -20.12 -0.47 -15.76
CA LEU A 129 -20.65 -0.18 -14.42
C LEU A 129 -21.27 -1.45 -13.83
N GLU A 130 -21.04 -1.64 -12.54
CA GLU A 130 -21.60 -2.73 -11.76
C GLU A 130 -22.33 -2.21 -10.51
N LYS A 131 -22.84 -3.11 -9.66
CA LYS A 131 -23.41 -2.75 -8.37
C LYS A 131 -22.37 -1.99 -7.56
N GLN A 132 -22.76 -0.89 -6.93
CA GLN A 132 -21.94 -0.13 -6.00
C GLN A 132 -21.65 -0.95 -4.75
N VAL A 133 -20.39 -1.04 -4.36
CA VAL A 133 -19.90 -1.85 -3.22
C VAL A 133 -18.89 -1.08 -2.38
N TRP A 134 -17.91 -0.42 -3.02
CA TRP A 134 -16.73 0.11 -2.36
C TRP A 134 -16.79 1.61 -2.16
N ALA A 135 -16.58 2.07 -0.93
CA ALA A 135 -16.39 3.50 -0.64
C ALA A 135 -14.98 3.96 -1.00
N GLY A 136 -14.00 3.11 -0.79
CA GLY A 136 -12.60 3.35 -1.11
C GLY A 136 -11.89 2.09 -1.61
N ALA A 137 -10.72 2.28 -2.22
CA ALA A 137 -9.87 1.15 -2.61
C ALA A 137 -8.38 1.51 -2.52
N VAL A 138 -7.56 0.52 -2.13
CA VAL A 138 -6.11 0.54 -2.33
C VAL A 138 -5.79 -0.52 -3.37
N ASP A 139 -5.31 -0.08 -4.54
CA ASP A 139 -4.99 -0.99 -5.64
C ASP A 139 -3.49 -1.11 -5.87
N THR A 140 -3.00 -2.35 -5.78
CA THR A 140 -1.61 -2.72 -6.04
C THR A 140 -1.44 -3.57 -7.30
N VAL A 141 -2.53 -3.88 -7.99
CA VAL A 141 -2.58 -4.88 -9.07
C VAL A 141 -2.68 -4.25 -10.46
N GLY A 142 -3.50 -3.22 -10.61
CA GLY A 142 -3.75 -2.62 -11.92
C GLY A 142 -4.61 -3.50 -12.84
N ASP A 143 -4.55 -3.22 -14.13
CA ASP A 143 -5.19 -3.94 -15.23
C ASP A 143 -6.70 -4.21 -15.00
N LYS A 144 -7.17 -5.41 -15.29
CA LYS A 144 -8.58 -5.83 -15.17
C LYS A 144 -9.09 -5.71 -13.73
N VAL A 145 -8.24 -5.99 -12.75
CA VAL A 145 -8.62 -5.89 -11.33
C VAL A 145 -8.98 -4.46 -10.97
N LEU A 146 -8.15 -3.50 -11.35
CA LEU A 146 -8.42 -2.07 -11.15
C LEU A 146 -9.68 -1.62 -11.89
N ALA A 147 -9.88 -2.09 -13.14
CA ALA A 147 -11.07 -1.79 -13.92
C ALA A 147 -12.35 -2.28 -13.22
N LYS A 148 -12.32 -3.49 -12.66
CA LYS A 148 -13.42 -4.07 -11.88
C LYS A 148 -13.71 -3.27 -10.62
N VAL A 149 -12.66 -2.90 -9.87
CA VAL A 149 -12.81 -2.06 -8.68
C VAL A 149 -13.50 -0.74 -9.04
N LEU A 150 -13.02 -0.04 -10.09
CA LEU A 150 -13.62 1.22 -10.54
C LEU A 150 -15.11 1.07 -10.90
N ALA A 151 -15.49 -0.03 -11.58
CA ALA A 151 -16.87 -0.31 -11.97
C ALA A 151 -17.79 -0.53 -10.74
N GLN A 152 -17.24 -0.92 -9.59
CA GLN A 152 -17.98 -1.21 -8.35
C GLN A 152 -17.90 -0.11 -7.30
N MET A 153 -17.25 1.02 -7.61
CA MET A 153 -17.16 2.13 -6.65
C MET A 153 -18.51 2.76 -6.36
N ASN A 154 -18.71 3.16 -5.11
CA ASN A 154 -19.82 3.99 -4.68
C ASN A 154 -19.70 5.40 -5.28
N TYR A 155 -20.81 6.14 -5.29
CA TYR A 155 -20.79 7.55 -5.68
C TYR A 155 -19.83 8.35 -4.79
N GLY A 156 -18.93 9.12 -5.39
CA GLY A 156 -17.92 9.92 -4.70
C GLY A 156 -16.74 9.10 -4.14
N GLY A 157 -16.67 7.81 -4.42
CA GLY A 157 -15.59 6.94 -3.96
C GLY A 157 -14.22 7.28 -4.54
N CYS A 158 -13.16 6.80 -3.89
CA CYS A 158 -11.77 7.03 -4.30
C CYS A 158 -10.97 5.72 -4.36
N VAL A 159 -10.21 5.55 -5.44
CA VAL A 159 -9.24 4.47 -5.60
C VAL A 159 -7.83 5.06 -5.52
N ALA A 160 -7.04 4.65 -4.54
CA ALA A 160 -5.61 4.93 -4.45
C ALA A 160 -4.84 3.82 -5.18
N ALA A 161 -4.34 4.11 -6.37
CA ALA A 161 -3.61 3.16 -7.22
C ALA A 161 -2.10 3.38 -7.07
N CYS A 162 -1.37 2.35 -6.63
CA CYS A 162 0.06 2.43 -6.34
C CYS A 162 0.89 1.29 -6.95
N GLY A 163 0.27 0.34 -7.65
CA GLY A 163 0.98 -0.80 -8.21
C GLY A 163 0.37 -1.33 -9.51
N LEU A 164 1.12 -2.19 -10.18
CA LEU A 164 0.79 -2.76 -11.48
C LEU A 164 1.20 -4.25 -11.59
N ALA A 165 1.08 -4.99 -10.47
CA ALA A 165 1.51 -6.39 -10.39
C ALA A 165 0.75 -7.33 -11.36
N GLY A 166 -0.46 -6.96 -11.76
CA GLY A 166 -1.26 -7.68 -12.76
C GLY A 166 -1.11 -7.15 -14.18
N GLY A 167 -0.55 -5.95 -14.35
CA GLY A 167 -0.36 -5.29 -15.64
C GLY A 167 -0.50 -3.77 -15.54
N PHE A 168 -0.02 -3.07 -16.56
CA PHE A 168 -0.02 -1.59 -16.64
C PHE A 168 -1.21 -1.01 -17.40
N ALA A 169 -2.04 -1.87 -18.03
CA ALA A 169 -3.22 -1.44 -18.75
C ALA A 169 -4.34 -1.03 -17.76
N LEU A 170 -5.31 -0.27 -18.25
CA LEU A 170 -6.53 0.07 -17.53
C LEU A 170 -7.72 -0.05 -18.49
N PRO A 171 -8.28 -1.26 -18.68
CA PRO A 171 -9.40 -1.51 -19.60
C PRO A 171 -10.74 -1.09 -18.97
N THR A 172 -10.95 0.21 -18.83
CA THR A 172 -12.17 0.80 -18.27
C THR A 172 -12.80 1.83 -19.22
N THR A 173 -13.91 2.41 -18.80
CA THR A 173 -14.59 3.50 -19.51
C THR A 173 -14.63 4.75 -18.62
N VAL A 174 -15.08 5.88 -19.15
CA VAL A 174 -15.27 7.09 -18.37
C VAL A 174 -16.50 7.06 -17.45
N MET A 175 -17.35 6.02 -17.57
CA MET A 175 -18.63 5.93 -16.86
C MET A 175 -18.51 6.00 -15.32
N PRO A 176 -17.58 5.31 -14.64
CA PRO A 176 -17.41 5.45 -13.20
C PRO A 176 -17.12 6.90 -12.78
N PHE A 177 -16.30 7.58 -13.55
CA PHE A 177 -15.89 8.97 -13.26
C PHE A 177 -17.03 9.95 -13.46
N ILE A 178 -17.74 9.89 -14.60
CA ILE A 178 -18.80 10.85 -14.94
C ILE A 178 -20.08 10.56 -14.15
N LEU A 179 -20.51 9.30 -14.08
CA LEU A 179 -21.83 8.93 -13.53
C LEU A 179 -21.81 8.73 -12.02
N ARG A 180 -20.63 8.46 -11.43
CA ARG A 180 -20.49 8.22 -9.98
C ARG A 180 -19.48 9.13 -9.29
N ASN A 181 -18.93 10.12 -10.01
CA ASN A 181 -17.93 11.04 -9.45
C ASN A 181 -16.76 10.31 -8.77
N VAL A 182 -16.35 9.15 -9.30
CA VAL A 182 -15.26 8.34 -8.76
C VAL A 182 -13.93 9.06 -9.02
N ARG A 183 -13.05 9.04 -8.03
CA ARG A 183 -11.68 9.53 -8.15
C ARG A 183 -10.72 8.34 -8.29
N LEU A 184 -9.85 8.38 -9.30
CA LEU A 184 -8.68 7.53 -9.40
C LEU A 184 -7.46 8.37 -9.08
N GLN A 185 -6.84 8.09 -7.93
CA GLN A 185 -5.67 8.82 -7.42
C GLN A 185 -4.43 7.95 -7.55
N GLY A 186 -3.47 8.37 -8.38
CA GLY A 186 -2.15 7.75 -8.42
C GLY A 186 -1.36 8.08 -7.15
N VAL A 187 -0.69 7.07 -6.60
CA VAL A 187 0.17 7.20 -5.41
C VAL A 187 1.60 6.82 -5.77
N ASP A 188 2.45 7.83 -5.87
CA ASP A 188 3.89 7.68 -6.11
C ASP A 188 4.67 7.81 -4.81
N SER A 189 5.37 6.75 -4.41
CA SER A 189 6.25 6.75 -3.23
C SER A 189 7.70 7.18 -3.55
N VAL A 190 8.05 7.29 -4.84
CA VAL A 190 9.42 7.60 -5.27
C VAL A 190 9.73 9.08 -5.14
N MET A 191 8.86 9.95 -5.67
CA MET A 191 9.06 11.40 -5.74
C MET A 191 8.16 12.18 -4.76
N THR A 192 7.50 11.51 -3.83
CA THR A 192 6.67 12.15 -2.80
C THR A 192 7.42 13.29 -2.11
N PRO A 193 6.85 14.51 -2.00
CA PRO A 193 7.48 15.64 -1.34
C PRO A 193 7.87 15.39 0.12
N ALA A 194 8.94 16.01 0.60
CA ALA A 194 9.52 15.78 1.92
C ALA A 194 8.51 15.96 3.08
N ALA A 195 7.65 16.98 3.02
CA ALA A 195 6.63 17.20 4.06
C ALA A 195 5.65 16.02 4.15
N ARG A 196 5.19 15.50 3.01
CA ARG A 196 4.26 14.36 2.97
C ARG A 196 4.95 13.07 3.41
N ARG A 197 6.26 12.91 3.12
CA ARG A 197 7.07 11.81 3.65
C ARG A 197 7.13 11.84 5.16
N THR A 198 7.47 12.96 5.73
CA THR A 198 7.56 13.14 7.19
C THR A 198 6.23 12.79 7.86
N GLU A 199 5.13 13.37 7.37
CA GLU A 199 3.78 13.06 7.86
C GLU A 199 3.46 11.57 7.79
N ALA A 200 3.74 10.91 6.66
CA ALA A 200 3.47 9.48 6.49
C ALA A 200 4.29 8.62 7.47
N TRP A 201 5.57 8.93 7.68
CA TRP A 201 6.41 8.20 8.62
C TRP A 201 6.01 8.41 10.08
N GLU A 202 5.59 9.62 10.46
CA GLU A 202 5.03 9.90 11.78
C GLU A 202 3.72 9.13 12.01
N ARG A 203 2.87 9.07 11.00
CA ARG A 203 1.64 8.29 11.04
C ARG A 203 1.89 6.79 11.15
N LEU A 204 2.87 6.24 10.45
CA LEU A 204 3.26 4.83 10.57
C LEU A 204 3.64 4.45 12.00
N VAL A 205 4.37 5.33 12.71
CA VAL A 205 4.69 5.10 14.12
C VAL A 205 3.44 5.08 15.00
N ARG A 206 2.49 5.98 14.74
CA ARG A 206 1.27 6.12 15.52
C ARG A 206 0.24 5.03 15.23
N ASP A 207 0.09 4.68 13.95
CA ASP A 207 -1.07 3.93 13.46
C ASP A 207 -0.78 2.42 13.23
N LEU A 208 0.50 1.99 13.08
CA LEU A 208 0.85 0.57 13.02
C LEU A 208 0.89 -0.06 14.42
N PRO A 209 0.20 -1.19 14.65
CA PRO A 209 0.28 -1.90 15.92
C PRO A 209 1.64 -2.59 16.09
N GLU A 210 2.09 -2.78 17.32
CA GLU A 210 3.37 -3.44 17.60
C GLU A 210 3.42 -4.89 17.06
N SER A 211 2.29 -5.59 17.03
CA SER A 211 2.16 -6.92 16.44
C SER A 211 2.53 -6.98 14.95
N PHE A 212 2.34 -5.89 14.20
CA PHE A 212 2.75 -5.82 12.80
C PHE A 212 4.25 -6.10 12.62
N TYR A 213 5.09 -5.51 13.46
CA TYR A 213 6.55 -5.66 13.37
C TYR A 213 7.06 -7.06 13.70
N THR A 214 6.27 -7.87 14.39
CA THR A 214 6.62 -9.26 14.72
C THR A 214 6.06 -10.28 13.74
N GLN A 215 4.96 -9.96 13.06
CA GLN A 215 4.24 -10.89 12.18
C GLN A 215 4.55 -10.70 10.69
N SER A 216 5.04 -9.53 10.29
CA SER A 216 5.15 -9.14 8.88
C SER A 216 6.56 -9.22 8.32
N ALA A 217 7.55 -9.68 9.08
CA ALA A 217 8.93 -9.70 8.65
C ALA A 217 9.71 -10.94 9.07
N THR A 218 10.64 -11.34 8.21
CA THR A 218 11.69 -12.32 8.50
C THR A 218 13.04 -11.64 8.37
N GLU A 219 13.87 -11.71 9.39
CA GLU A 219 15.24 -11.20 9.34
C GLU A 219 16.16 -12.19 8.67
N ILE A 220 16.97 -11.70 7.73
CA ILE A 220 17.98 -12.47 7.03
C ILE A 220 19.31 -11.73 7.06
N THR A 221 20.42 -12.45 6.88
CA THR A 221 21.73 -11.83 6.70
C THR A 221 21.87 -11.24 5.29
N LEU A 222 22.78 -10.29 5.12
CA LEU A 222 23.08 -9.70 3.82
C LEU A 222 23.50 -10.76 2.79
N SER A 223 24.25 -11.78 3.22
CA SER A 223 24.67 -12.90 2.35
C SER A 223 23.51 -13.76 1.84
N GLN A 224 22.39 -13.78 2.53
CA GLN A 224 21.17 -14.51 2.12
C GLN A 224 20.27 -13.70 1.17
N ALA A 225 20.51 -12.39 1.01
CA ALA A 225 19.65 -11.53 0.21
C ALA A 225 19.47 -11.99 -1.25
N PRO A 226 20.52 -12.47 -1.98
CA PRO A 226 20.34 -12.97 -3.36
C PRO A 226 19.38 -14.16 -3.44
N ASP A 227 19.47 -15.11 -2.50
CA ASP A 227 18.62 -16.30 -2.46
C ASP A 227 17.15 -15.95 -2.14
N TYR A 228 16.96 -14.93 -1.30
CA TYR A 228 15.61 -14.45 -0.96
C TYR A 228 14.96 -13.64 -2.07
N ALA A 229 15.74 -12.94 -2.90
CA ALA A 229 15.20 -12.17 -4.02
C ALA A 229 14.35 -13.02 -4.96
N SER A 230 14.76 -14.26 -5.24
CA SER A 230 14.00 -15.21 -6.08
C SER A 230 12.69 -15.71 -5.45
N LYS A 231 12.55 -15.60 -4.12
CA LYS A 231 11.35 -16.06 -3.38
C LYS A 231 10.28 -14.97 -3.28
N ILE A 232 10.64 -13.72 -3.55
CA ILE A 232 9.74 -12.57 -3.46
C ILE A 232 9.01 -12.34 -4.80
N MET A 233 9.62 -12.74 -5.91
CA MET A 233 9.02 -12.69 -7.25
C MET A 233 8.09 -13.89 -7.48
#